data_7f8711d1e48d8c2255d3771c3fd09b94
#
_entry.id   7f8711d1e48d8c2255d3771c3fd09b94
#
_cell.length_a   1.000
_cell.length_b   1.000
_cell.length_c   1.000
_cell.angle_alpha   90.00
_cell.angle_beta   90.00
_cell.angle_gamma   90.00
#
_symmetry.space_group_name_H-M   'P 1'
#
loop_
_entity.id
_entity.type
_entity.pdbx_description
1 polymer ?
#
loop_
_entity_poly.entity_id
_entity_poly.type
_entity_poly.pdbx_seq_one_letter_code
_entity_poly.pdbx_strand_id
1 'polypeptide(L)'
;AMTIVGYDDLVEFTAPDGTLTKGAFIVCNTWGDDYYMHDRGRFYLPYYFWEQSDRSANELSHDMVGTDVEYREPKVVFRVKLDYTSRNDLSFRIGVSNKASDQLPVHDYLVPIANYQGGDYPMQGNNANSEIEFAFDFSSYVDHIHDSEEPKFFLTVSRNKRGRQLGSGKMLAFSIYDYRENPSSPKIYVCEDIAGKEIQSGDNIFSIETVAAKTTSYSKVNWLNSSGQPAAAPFVLRTADGKYVKIRFSDYNRQEGTIKMKYVYAPDGSLKFE
;
A
#
# COMPACT_ATOMS: atom_id res chain seq x y z
N ALA A 1 14.85 -11.24 17.64
CA ALA A 1 14.18 -12.47 17.21
C ALA A 1 15.11 -13.24 16.27
N MET A 2 15.02 -14.57 16.28
CA MET A 2 15.78 -15.47 15.43
C MET A 2 14.82 -16.47 14.82
N THR A 3 15.17 -17.01 13.66
CA THR A 3 14.29 -17.95 12.94
C THR A 3 14.98 -19.29 12.82
N ILE A 4 14.29 -20.36 13.22
CA ILE A 4 14.72 -21.73 12.94
C ILE A 4 14.40 -21.99 11.47
N VAL A 5 15.43 -22.26 10.67
CA VAL A 5 15.34 -22.48 9.21
C VAL A 5 15.61 -23.93 8.80
N GLY A 6 15.96 -24.78 9.76
CA GLY A 6 16.23 -26.19 9.53
C GLY A 6 16.69 -26.89 10.79
N TYR A 7 17.10 -28.14 10.60
CA TYR A 7 17.69 -28.98 11.66
C TYR A 7 18.73 -29.94 11.05
N ASP A 8 19.61 -30.44 11.89
CA ASP A 8 20.59 -31.46 11.53
C ASP A 8 20.79 -32.42 12.72
N ASP A 9 20.25 -33.63 12.60
CA ASP A 9 20.32 -34.65 13.64
C ASP A 9 21.69 -35.31 13.77
N LEU A 10 22.62 -35.05 12.83
CA LEU A 10 23.92 -35.67 12.79
C LEU A 10 25.03 -34.80 13.45
N VAL A 11 24.73 -33.54 13.70
CA VAL A 11 25.68 -32.65 14.38
C VAL A 11 25.97 -33.17 15.78
N GLU A 12 27.22 -33.36 16.09
CA GLU A 12 27.70 -33.78 17.41
C GLU A 12 28.39 -32.61 18.10
N PHE A 13 28.12 -32.44 19.38
CA PHE A 13 28.87 -31.49 20.19
C PHE A 13 28.99 -31.99 21.62
N THR A 14 30.03 -31.50 22.32
CA THR A 14 30.22 -31.80 23.73
C THR A 14 29.62 -30.70 24.59
N ALA A 15 28.65 -31.08 25.40
CA ALA A 15 27.98 -30.16 26.34
C ALA A 15 28.96 -29.68 27.42
N PRO A 16 28.69 -28.60 28.15
CA PRO A 16 29.56 -28.07 29.20
C PRO A 16 29.85 -29.03 30.34
N ASP A 17 28.97 -30.00 30.57
CA ASP A 17 29.15 -31.08 31.55
C ASP A 17 30.00 -32.26 31.05
N GLY A 18 30.49 -32.20 29.79
CA GLY A 18 31.30 -33.25 29.16
C GLY A 18 30.44 -34.29 28.42
N THR A 19 29.14 -34.20 28.40
CA THR A 19 28.26 -35.15 27.72
C THR A 19 28.30 -34.92 26.20
N LEU A 20 28.54 -35.99 25.42
CA LEU A 20 28.42 -35.94 23.96
C LEU A 20 26.93 -36.01 23.60
N THR A 21 26.44 -35.01 22.87
CA THR A 21 25.08 -34.91 22.42
C THR A 21 24.97 -34.79 20.90
N LYS A 22 23.82 -35.11 20.34
CA LYS A 22 23.53 -35.04 18.91
C LYS A 22 22.32 -34.22 18.61
N GLY A 23 22.37 -33.59 17.45
CA GLY A 23 21.26 -32.85 16.86
C GLY A 23 21.26 -31.38 17.26
N ALA A 24 20.92 -30.56 16.29
CA ALA A 24 20.81 -29.12 16.45
C ALA A 24 19.79 -28.53 15.49
N PHE A 25 19.16 -27.44 15.92
CA PHE A 25 18.43 -26.55 15.01
C PHE A 25 19.43 -25.68 14.25
N ILE A 26 19.12 -25.39 12.98
CA ILE A 26 19.80 -24.37 12.19
C ILE A 26 19.00 -23.08 12.36
N VAL A 27 19.62 -22.09 12.98
CA VAL A 27 18.99 -20.81 13.32
C VAL A 27 19.58 -19.70 12.48
N CYS A 28 18.74 -18.86 11.92
CA CYS A 28 19.14 -17.66 11.19
C CYS A 28 18.92 -16.43 12.07
N ASN A 29 19.97 -15.61 12.20
CA ASN A 29 19.94 -14.33 12.90
C ASN A 29 19.45 -13.22 11.96
N THR A 30 18.86 -12.15 12.54
CA THR A 30 18.38 -10.97 11.81
C THR A 30 19.39 -9.82 11.71
N TRP A 31 20.64 -10.04 12.14
CA TRP A 31 21.68 -8.99 12.20
C TRP A 31 22.53 -8.86 10.93
N GLY A 32 22.23 -9.62 9.89
CA GLY A 32 22.95 -9.62 8.62
C GLY A 32 23.90 -10.79 8.45
N ASP A 33 24.38 -10.92 7.23
CA ASP A 33 25.18 -12.09 6.78
C ASP A 33 26.57 -12.16 7.41
N ASP A 34 27.11 -11.02 7.83
CA ASP A 34 28.52 -10.89 8.30
C ASP A 34 28.64 -10.83 9.82
N TYR A 35 27.52 -10.83 10.55
CA TYR A 35 27.56 -10.64 11.98
C TYR A 35 27.87 -11.93 12.74
N TYR A 36 29.06 -12.00 13.29
CA TYR A 36 29.59 -13.02 14.22
C TYR A 36 29.65 -14.47 13.72
N MET A 37 28.99 -14.80 12.63
CA MET A 37 28.87 -16.19 12.20
C MET A 37 29.21 -16.28 10.72
N HIS A 38 30.25 -17.01 10.42
CA HIS A 38 30.82 -17.11 9.08
C HIS A 38 29.95 -17.82 8.04
N ASP A 39 28.73 -18.24 8.43
CA ASP A 39 27.77 -18.92 7.55
C ASP A 39 26.50 -18.08 7.33
N ARG A 40 26.67 -16.91 6.74
CA ARG A 40 25.54 -16.04 6.34
C ARG A 40 24.54 -15.77 7.45
N GLY A 41 25.03 -15.52 8.66
CA GLY A 41 24.20 -15.24 9.84
C GLY A 41 23.49 -16.49 10.40
N ARG A 42 23.91 -17.69 10.02
CA ARG A 42 23.35 -18.93 10.55
C ARG A 42 24.27 -19.56 11.58
N PHE A 43 23.67 -20.31 12.52
CA PHE A 43 24.39 -21.07 13.52
C PHE A 43 23.58 -22.30 13.93
N TYR A 44 24.27 -23.28 14.53
CA TYR A 44 23.65 -24.42 15.14
C TYR A 44 23.27 -24.14 16.58
N LEU A 45 22.02 -24.37 16.94
CA LEU A 45 21.53 -24.39 18.31
C LEU A 45 21.29 -25.84 18.72
N PRO A 46 22.19 -26.48 19.45
CA PRO A 46 22.04 -27.88 19.85
C PRO A 46 20.75 -28.11 20.63
N TYR A 47 20.06 -29.23 20.39
CA TYR A 47 18.85 -29.60 21.10
C TYR A 47 19.04 -29.64 22.60
N TYR A 48 20.24 -30.04 23.03
CA TYR A 48 20.65 -30.03 24.45
C TYR A 48 20.35 -28.68 25.14
N PHE A 49 20.75 -27.56 24.55
CA PHE A 49 20.49 -26.25 25.15
C PHE A 49 19.03 -25.87 25.14
N TRP A 50 18.31 -26.32 24.13
CA TRP A 50 16.87 -26.12 24.07
C TRP A 50 16.15 -26.88 25.16
N GLU A 51 16.51 -28.14 25.40
CA GLU A 51 15.93 -29.00 26.43
C GLU A 51 16.29 -28.53 27.85
N GLN A 52 17.51 -28.02 28.04
CA GLN A 52 17.98 -27.54 29.35
C GLN A 52 17.53 -26.12 29.69
N SER A 53 16.93 -25.40 28.71
CA SER A 53 16.49 -24.03 28.99
C SER A 53 15.38 -24.04 30.03
N ASP A 54 15.72 -23.55 31.24
CA ASP A 54 14.75 -23.38 32.32
C ASP A 54 13.88 -22.13 32.02
N ARG A 55 12.56 -22.31 32.03
CA ARG A 55 11.60 -21.21 31.87
C ARG A 55 11.82 -20.06 32.84
N SER A 56 12.45 -20.33 33.98
CA SER A 56 12.77 -19.32 34.99
C SER A 56 13.96 -18.43 34.63
N ALA A 57 14.83 -18.88 33.75
CA ALA A 57 16.09 -18.18 33.44
C ALA A 57 15.97 -17.11 32.32
N ASN A 58 14.87 -16.99 31.66
CA ASN A 58 14.57 -16.00 30.59
C ASN A 58 15.58 -15.96 29.40
N GLU A 59 16.47 -16.92 29.28
CA GLU A 59 17.54 -16.86 28.26
C GLU A 59 17.10 -17.43 26.91
N LEU A 60 16.16 -18.38 26.90
CA LEU A 60 15.52 -18.86 25.69
C LEU A 60 14.01 -18.93 25.92
N SER A 61 13.26 -18.10 25.23
CA SER A 61 11.80 -18.22 25.21
C SER A 61 11.40 -19.54 24.55
N HIS A 62 10.59 -20.34 25.24
CA HIS A 62 10.02 -21.55 24.68
C HIS A 62 8.82 -21.28 23.77
N ASP A 63 8.49 -20.00 23.59
CA ASP A 63 7.39 -19.61 22.69
C ASP A 63 7.86 -19.71 21.26
N MET A 64 7.55 -20.82 20.62
CA MET A 64 7.71 -20.98 19.17
C MET A 64 6.44 -20.57 18.48
N VAL A 65 6.58 -19.67 17.52
CA VAL A 65 5.51 -19.34 16.58
C VAL A 65 5.82 -20.02 15.25
N GLY A 66 5.02 -21.03 14.93
CA GLY A 66 5.00 -21.61 13.59
C GLY A 66 4.12 -20.78 12.68
N THR A 67 4.58 -20.53 11.46
CA THR A 67 3.76 -19.90 10.41
C THR A 67 3.49 -20.93 9.32
N ASP A 68 2.23 -21.03 8.93
CA ASP A 68 1.82 -21.77 7.75
C ASP A 68 1.36 -20.80 6.67
N VAL A 69 1.39 -21.21 5.42
CA VAL A 69 0.98 -20.38 4.27
C VAL A 69 -0.35 -20.91 3.78
N GLU A 70 -1.39 -20.13 3.97
CA GLU A 70 -2.70 -20.37 3.40
C GLU A 70 -2.89 -19.50 2.15
N TYR A 71 -3.35 -20.13 1.06
CA TYR A 71 -3.75 -19.37 -0.13
C TYR A 71 -5.01 -18.58 0.17
N ARG A 72 -4.93 -17.26 0.03
CA ARG A 72 -6.06 -16.36 0.21
C ARG A 72 -6.17 -15.43 -1.00
N GLU A 73 -7.35 -15.41 -1.62
CA GLU A 73 -7.64 -14.44 -2.66
C GLU A 73 -7.88 -13.05 -2.03
N PRO A 74 -7.12 -12.03 -2.43
CA PRO A 74 -7.35 -10.69 -1.92
C PRO A 74 -8.66 -10.13 -2.48
N LYS A 75 -9.42 -9.42 -1.64
CA LYS A 75 -10.66 -8.74 -2.05
C LYS A 75 -10.42 -7.28 -2.40
N VAL A 76 -9.65 -6.58 -1.57
CA VAL A 76 -9.28 -5.18 -1.80
C VAL A 76 -7.83 -4.99 -1.39
N VAL A 77 -7.03 -4.39 -2.27
CA VAL A 77 -5.59 -4.18 -2.06
C VAL A 77 -5.25 -2.70 -2.27
N PHE A 78 -4.56 -2.13 -1.30
CA PHE A 78 -3.92 -0.82 -1.37
C PHE A 78 -2.52 -0.99 -1.92
N ARG A 79 -2.25 -0.48 -3.10
CA ARG A 79 -0.93 -0.51 -3.72
C ARG A 79 -0.28 0.86 -3.59
N VAL A 80 0.83 0.91 -2.87
CA VAL A 80 1.49 2.15 -2.47
C VAL A 80 2.94 2.12 -2.93
N LYS A 81 3.36 3.13 -3.66
CA LYS A 81 4.75 3.31 -4.10
C LYS A 81 5.29 4.62 -3.59
N LEU A 82 6.46 4.58 -2.99
CA LEU A 82 7.13 5.77 -2.46
C LEU A 82 8.65 5.66 -2.56
N ASP A 83 9.31 6.81 -2.40
CA ASP A 83 10.75 6.96 -2.33
C ASP A 83 11.06 7.69 -1.02
N TYR A 84 11.77 7.04 -0.08
CA TYR A 84 12.07 7.63 1.22
C TYR A 84 13.39 7.11 1.81
N THR A 85 14.15 8.01 2.44
CA THR A 85 15.54 7.72 2.83
C THR A 85 15.71 7.11 4.22
N SER A 86 14.68 7.10 5.06
CA SER A 86 14.72 6.51 6.41
C SER A 86 13.40 5.83 6.78
N ARG A 87 13.29 4.54 6.49
CA ARG A 87 12.09 3.75 6.76
C ARG A 87 11.63 3.78 8.23
N ASN A 88 12.56 4.07 9.17
CA ASN A 88 12.27 4.13 10.60
C ASN A 88 11.36 5.33 10.99
N ASP A 89 11.21 6.31 10.11
CA ASP A 89 10.37 7.48 10.37
C ASP A 89 8.91 7.25 9.98
N LEU A 90 8.63 6.25 9.14
CA LEU A 90 7.32 6.09 8.53
C LEU A 90 6.44 5.08 9.28
N SER A 91 5.16 5.37 9.32
CA SER A 91 4.12 4.41 9.65
C SER A 91 2.93 4.59 8.70
N PHE A 92 2.20 3.50 8.46
CA PHE A 92 1.14 3.45 7.47
C PHE A 92 -0.17 3.04 8.11
N ARG A 93 -1.24 3.73 7.70
CA ARG A 93 -2.62 3.37 8.01
C ARG A 93 -3.42 3.37 6.72
N ILE A 94 -4.36 2.46 6.63
CA ILE A 94 -5.29 2.34 5.52
C ILE A 94 -6.72 2.42 6.05
N GLY A 95 -7.61 3.04 5.32
CA GLY A 95 -8.97 3.24 5.83
C GLY A 95 -9.99 3.52 4.75
N VAL A 96 -11.24 3.59 5.19
CA VAL A 96 -12.38 3.86 4.34
C VAL A 96 -13.40 4.76 5.03
N SER A 97 -14.08 5.58 4.26
CA SER A 97 -15.35 6.23 4.58
C SER A 97 -16.34 5.97 3.46
N ASN A 98 -17.63 6.00 3.75
CA ASN A 98 -18.69 5.81 2.75
C ASN A 98 -19.32 7.14 2.30
N LYS A 99 -18.58 8.24 2.44
CA LYS A 99 -18.96 9.58 1.96
C LYS A 99 -17.79 10.22 1.22
N ALA A 100 -17.99 10.57 -0.04
CA ALA A 100 -16.99 11.25 -0.85
C ALA A 100 -16.53 12.60 -0.25
N SER A 101 -17.40 13.26 0.51
CA SER A 101 -17.09 14.56 1.16
C SER A 101 -16.17 14.45 2.37
N ASP A 102 -15.98 13.24 2.93
CA ASP A 102 -15.15 13.06 4.11
C ASP A 102 -13.69 13.34 3.80
N GLN A 103 -13.02 14.02 4.73
CA GLN A 103 -11.60 14.36 4.62
C GLN A 103 -10.72 13.38 5.39
N LEU A 104 -11.32 12.56 6.25
CA LEU A 104 -10.66 11.56 7.09
C LEU A 104 -11.43 10.24 6.99
N PRO A 105 -10.76 9.10 7.17
CA PRO A 105 -11.42 7.81 7.20
C PRO A 105 -12.32 7.68 8.43
N VAL A 106 -13.47 7.05 8.28
CA VAL A 106 -14.33 6.63 9.40
C VAL A 106 -13.79 5.36 10.04
N HIS A 107 -13.34 4.44 9.21
CA HIS A 107 -12.66 3.21 9.63
C HIS A 107 -11.21 3.27 9.19
N ASP A 108 -10.29 3.17 10.15
CA ASP A 108 -8.87 3.42 9.95
C ASP A 108 -8.02 2.37 10.69
N TYR A 109 -7.13 1.70 9.98
CA TYR A 109 -6.39 0.54 10.43
C TYR A 109 -4.88 0.74 10.28
N LEU A 110 -4.17 0.51 11.35
CA LEU A 110 -2.71 0.45 11.32
C LEU A 110 -2.25 -0.75 10.48
N VAL A 111 -1.21 -0.58 9.67
CA VAL A 111 -0.55 -1.66 8.94
C VAL A 111 0.69 -2.11 9.72
N PRO A 112 0.58 -3.12 10.61
CA PRO A 112 1.65 -3.42 11.58
C PRO A 112 2.96 -3.81 10.90
N ILE A 113 2.90 -4.59 9.82
CA ILE A 113 4.09 -5.09 9.12
C ILE A 113 4.90 -3.96 8.49
N ALA A 114 4.24 -2.91 8.01
CA ALA A 114 4.93 -1.76 7.43
C ALA A 114 5.50 -0.81 8.50
N ASN A 115 5.17 -1.02 9.76
CA ASN A 115 5.71 -0.26 10.89
C ASN A 115 6.91 -0.94 11.56
N TYR A 116 7.36 -2.06 11.00
CA TYR A 116 8.53 -2.79 11.48
C TYR A 116 9.77 -2.34 10.71
N GLN A 117 10.44 -1.31 11.21
CA GLN A 117 11.34 -0.50 10.41
C GLN A 117 12.76 -1.03 10.26
N GLY A 118 13.33 -1.66 11.26
CA GLY A 118 14.69 -2.17 11.20
C GLY A 118 15.77 -1.10 11.03
N GLY A 119 15.57 0.11 11.55
CA GLY A 119 16.56 1.18 11.65
C GLY A 119 16.48 2.26 10.55
N ASP A 120 17.44 3.20 10.62
CA ASP A 120 17.54 4.41 9.78
C ASP A 120 18.15 4.10 8.41
N TYR A 121 17.53 3.22 7.67
CA TYR A 121 17.96 2.82 6.33
C TYR A 121 16.94 3.23 5.28
N PRO A 122 17.37 3.41 4.03
CA PRO A 122 16.45 3.54 2.90
C PRO A 122 15.42 2.40 2.85
N MET A 123 14.33 2.59 2.14
CA MET A 123 13.16 1.69 2.18
C MET A 123 13.49 0.22 1.91
N GLN A 124 14.47 -0.08 1.07
CA GLN A 124 14.90 -1.45 0.78
C GLN A 124 16.05 -1.96 1.67
N GLY A 125 16.44 -1.24 2.71
CA GLY A 125 17.49 -1.63 3.64
C GLY A 125 18.86 -0.99 3.35
N ASN A 126 19.96 -1.72 3.60
CA ASN A 126 21.33 -1.16 3.58
C ASN A 126 21.83 -0.70 2.21
N ASN A 127 21.16 -1.05 1.12
CA ASN A 127 21.68 -0.88 -0.24
C ASN A 127 21.24 0.44 -0.90
N ALA A 128 20.99 1.46 -0.13
CA ALA A 128 20.71 2.82 -0.64
C ALA A 128 19.49 2.96 -1.58
N ASN A 129 18.74 1.90 -1.87
CA ASN A 129 17.56 1.99 -2.67
C ASN A 129 16.38 2.45 -1.81
N SER A 130 15.98 3.71 -2.01
CA SER A 130 14.93 4.40 -1.24
C SER A 130 13.54 4.20 -1.81
N GLU A 131 13.43 3.71 -3.06
CA GLU A 131 12.15 3.43 -3.70
C GLU A 131 11.63 2.05 -3.31
N ILE A 132 10.34 1.96 -2.97
CA ILE A 132 9.65 0.70 -2.68
C ILE A 132 8.19 0.76 -3.10
N GLU A 133 7.65 -0.41 -3.40
CA GLU A 133 6.22 -0.60 -3.63
C GLU A 133 5.69 -1.65 -2.65
N PHE A 134 4.58 -1.30 -1.96
CA PHE A 134 3.86 -2.17 -1.03
C PHE A 134 2.49 -2.55 -1.58
N ALA A 135 2.02 -3.72 -1.19
CA ALA A 135 0.64 -4.13 -1.31
C ALA A 135 0.08 -4.42 0.09
N PHE A 136 -0.90 -3.64 0.52
CA PHE A 136 -1.57 -3.83 1.80
C PHE A 136 -2.95 -4.45 1.58
N ASP A 137 -3.16 -5.62 2.16
CA ASP A 137 -4.44 -6.34 2.07
C ASP A 137 -5.49 -5.71 3.01
N PHE A 138 -6.59 -5.24 2.42
CA PHE A 138 -7.74 -4.68 3.13
C PHE A 138 -8.91 -5.68 3.23
N SER A 139 -8.71 -6.93 2.80
CA SER A 139 -9.77 -7.94 2.66
C SER A 139 -10.51 -8.26 3.95
N SER A 140 -9.85 -8.12 5.10
CA SER A 140 -10.48 -8.33 6.41
C SER A 140 -11.45 -7.22 6.83
N TYR A 141 -11.48 -6.11 6.10
CA TYR A 141 -12.25 -4.91 6.44
C TYR A 141 -13.25 -4.52 5.36
N VAL A 142 -13.49 -5.40 4.38
CA VAL A 142 -14.40 -5.12 3.24
C VAL A 142 -15.84 -4.88 3.67
N ASP A 143 -16.25 -5.40 4.83
CA ASP A 143 -17.59 -5.18 5.37
C ASP A 143 -17.86 -3.71 5.74
N HIS A 144 -16.82 -2.90 5.84
CA HIS A 144 -16.92 -1.46 6.04
C HIS A 144 -17.07 -0.67 4.73
N ILE A 145 -17.06 -1.34 3.57
CA ILE A 145 -17.22 -0.71 2.26
C ILE A 145 -18.68 -0.89 1.83
N HIS A 146 -19.43 0.20 1.76
CA HIS A 146 -20.83 0.20 1.36
C HIS A 146 -20.96 0.72 -0.08
N ASP A 147 -21.07 -0.18 -1.04
CA ASP A 147 -21.10 0.18 -2.48
C ASP A 147 -22.37 0.96 -2.89
N SER A 148 -23.43 0.91 -2.09
CA SER A 148 -24.63 1.74 -2.28
C SER A 148 -24.44 3.21 -1.89
N GLU A 149 -23.34 3.53 -1.23
CA GLU A 149 -22.92 4.86 -0.81
C GLU A 149 -21.79 5.35 -1.74
N GLU A 150 -20.98 6.28 -1.27
CA GLU A 150 -19.85 6.83 -2.03
C GLU A 150 -18.52 6.47 -1.33
N PRO A 151 -18.06 5.22 -1.43
CA PRO A 151 -16.85 4.79 -0.75
C PRO A 151 -15.63 5.61 -1.19
N LYS A 152 -14.85 6.02 -0.20
CA LYS A 152 -13.61 6.75 -0.37
C LYS A 152 -12.54 6.06 0.45
N PHE A 153 -11.46 5.66 -0.20
CA PHE A 153 -10.31 5.02 0.43
C PHE A 153 -9.27 6.03 0.84
N PHE A 154 -8.62 5.78 1.97
CA PHE A 154 -7.62 6.66 2.55
C PHE A 154 -6.33 5.91 2.83
N LEU A 155 -5.22 6.52 2.47
CA LEU A 155 -3.88 6.14 2.88
C LEU A 155 -3.32 7.26 3.75
N THR A 156 -2.93 6.93 4.97
CA THR A 156 -2.20 7.84 5.85
C THR A 156 -0.76 7.38 5.95
N VAL A 157 0.17 8.24 5.58
CA VAL A 157 1.59 8.04 5.77
C VAL A 157 2.05 9.01 6.83
N SER A 158 2.32 8.51 8.03
CA SER A 158 2.77 9.32 9.16
C SER A 158 4.29 9.35 9.19
N ARG A 159 4.85 10.56 9.19
CA ARG A 159 6.27 10.81 9.33
C ARG A 159 6.58 11.33 10.71
N ASN A 160 7.15 10.47 11.54
CA ASN A 160 7.54 10.78 12.90
C ASN A 160 8.99 10.38 13.12
N LYS A 161 9.81 11.29 13.63
CA LYS A 161 11.21 10.99 13.91
C LYS A 161 11.31 9.89 14.97
N ARG A 162 11.80 8.73 14.59
CA ARG A 162 12.07 7.61 15.52
C ARG A 162 13.55 7.27 15.57
N GLY A 163 14.32 7.64 14.54
CA GLY A 163 15.72 7.38 14.42
C GLY A 163 16.63 8.58 14.76
N ARG A 164 17.90 8.45 14.45
CA ARG A 164 18.92 9.47 14.70
C ARG A 164 18.80 10.66 13.73
N GLN A 165 18.44 10.38 12.50
CA GLN A 165 18.28 11.36 11.44
C GLN A 165 16.88 11.26 10.88
N LEU A 166 16.28 12.40 10.59
CA LEU A 166 15.00 12.47 9.91
C LEU A 166 15.25 12.24 8.42
N GLY A 167 14.56 11.27 7.85
CA GLY A 167 14.57 11.01 6.42
C GLY A 167 13.77 12.05 5.63
N SER A 168 13.85 11.94 4.32
CA SER A 168 13.06 12.72 3.37
C SER A 168 12.65 11.86 2.19
N GLY A 169 11.57 12.24 1.52
CA GLY A 169 11.11 11.54 0.34
C GLY A 169 9.71 11.94 -0.06
N LYS A 170 9.18 11.21 -1.02
CA LYS A 170 7.94 11.56 -1.73
C LYS A 170 7.12 10.33 -2.07
N MET A 171 5.85 10.55 -2.24
CA MET A 171 4.95 9.56 -2.83
C MET A 171 5.18 9.46 -4.34
N LEU A 172 5.11 8.26 -4.88
CA LEU A 172 5.24 7.99 -6.31
C LEU A 172 3.92 7.52 -6.91
N ALA A 173 3.19 6.64 -6.20
CA ALA A 173 1.89 6.17 -6.64
C ALA A 173 1.05 5.69 -5.44
N PHE A 174 -0.27 5.76 -5.61
CA PHE A 174 -1.25 5.12 -4.74
C PHE A 174 -2.44 4.68 -5.58
N SER A 175 -2.85 3.44 -5.44
CA SER A 175 -3.99 2.87 -6.14
C SER A 175 -4.68 1.80 -5.30
N ILE A 176 -5.97 1.60 -5.59
CA ILE A 176 -6.80 0.54 -5.02
C ILE A 176 -7.11 -0.47 -6.12
N TYR A 177 -6.90 -1.73 -5.81
CA TYR A 177 -7.29 -2.86 -6.62
C TYR A 177 -8.45 -3.56 -5.94
N ASP A 178 -9.64 -3.47 -6.51
CA ASP A 178 -10.87 -4.04 -5.98
C ASP A 178 -11.25 -5.29 -6.77
N TYR A 179 -11.02 -6.45 -6.16
CA TYR A 179 -11.27 -7.77 -6.72
C TYR A 179 -12.65 -8.33 -6.36
N ARG A 180 -13.46 -7.61 -5.58
CA ARG A 180 -14.72 -8.14 -5.02
C ARG A 180 -15.72 -8.58 -6.08
N GLU A 181 -15.79 -7.89 -7.22
CA GLU A 181 -16.68 -8.27 -8.32
C GLU A 181 -16.06 -9.30 -9.26
N ASN A 182 -14.76 -9.22 -9.52
CA ASN A 182 -14.06 -10.12 -10.42
C ASN A 182 -12.63 -10.38 -9.93
N PRO A 183 -12.37 -11.56 -9.33
CA PRO A 183 -11.04 -11.91 -8.83
C PRO A 183 -9.93 -11.94 -9.89
N SER A 184 -10.28 -12.20 -11.14
CA SER A 184 -9.31 -12.26 -12.25
C SER A 184 -9.05 -10.91 -12.93
N SER A 185 -9.90 -9.90 -12.66
CA SER A 185 -9.81 -8.59 -13.29
C SER A 185 -10.35 -7.51 -12.35
N PRO A 186 -9.51 -6.96 -11.46
CA PRO A 186 -9.94 -6.00 -10.48
C PRO A 186 -10.35 -4.67 -11.11
N LYS A 187 -11.26 -3.97 -10.45
CA LYS A 187 -11.43 -2.54 -10.68
C LYS A 187 -10.24 -1.80 -10.09
N ILE A 188 -9.64 -0.89 -10.84
CA ILE A 188 -8.46 -0.14 -10.41
C ILE A 188 -8.85 1.33 -10.28
N TYR A 189 -8.63 1.88 -9.08
CA TYR A 189 -8.80 3.29 -8.78
C TYR A 189 -7.43 3.89 -8.47
N VAL A 190 -7.10 5.02 -9.06
CA VAL A 190 -5.77 5.65 -8.97
C VAL A 190 -5.87 7.04 -8.36
N CYS A 191 -4.98 7.36 -7.45
CA CYS A 191 -4.78 8.71 -6.95
C CYS A 191 -3.92 9.51 -7.95
N GLU A 192 -4.56 10.29 -8.82
CA GLU A 192 -3.86 10.93 -9.95
C GLU A 192 -2.87 12.02 -9.52
N ASP A 193 -3.15 12.71 -8.41
CA ASP A 193 -2.37 13.88 -7.97
C ASP A 193 -1.30 13.55 -6.92
N ILE A 194 -0.91 12.28 -6.77
CA ILE A 194 0.00 11.88 -5.70
C ILE A 194 1.47 11.92 -6.09
N ALA A 195 1.77 11.71 -7.36
CA ALA A 195 3.14 11.57 -7.82
C ALA A 195 3.98 12.84 -7.54
N GLY A 196 5.09 12.65 -6.83
CA GLY A 196 6.00 13.72 -6.46
C GLY A 196 5.61 14.50 -5.20
N LYS A 197 4.47 14.20 -4.55
CA LYS A 197 4.12 14.85 -3.27
C LYS A 197 5.11 14.45 -2.19
N GLU A 198 5.76 15.44 -1.61
CA GLU A 198 6.70 15.24 -0.50
C GLU A 198 5.96 14.76 0.76
N ILE A 199 6.59 13.84 1.49
CA ILE A 199 6.09 13.36 2.77
C ILE A 199 6.53 14.35 3.86
N GLN A 200 5.58 15.12 4.35
CA GLN A 200 5.77 16.15 5.37
C GLN A 200 5.80 15.54 6.79
N SER A 201 6.26 16.31 7.77
CA SER A 201 6.19 15.91 9.18
C SER A 201 4.74 15.75 9.63
N GLY A 202 4.45 14.71 10.41
CA GLY A 202 3.11 14.35 10.84
C GLY A 202 2.40 13.48 9.81
N ASP A 203 1.07 13.56 9.79
CA ASP A 203 0.22 12.72 8.97
C ASP A 203 0.01 13.33 7.57
N ASN A 204 0.33 12.52 6.56
CA ASN A 204 0.07 12.83 5.16
C ASN A 204 -1.08 11.94 4.69
N ILE A 205 -2.23 12.53 4.42
CA ILE A 205 -3.45 11.81 4.09
C ILE A 205 -3.73 11.94 2.61
N PHE A 206 -3.83 10.81 1.94
CA PHE A 206 -4.16 10.69 0.52
C PHE A 206 -5.47 9.92 0.39
N SER A 207 -6.29 10.27 -0.59
CA SER A 207 -7.58 9.61 -0.76
C SER A 207 -7.91 9.33 -2.21
N ILE A 208 -8.72 8.29 -2.42
CA ILE A 208 -9.26 7.88 -3.70
C ILE A 208 -10.77 7.73 -3.57
N GLU A 209 -11.53 8.44 -4.38
CA GLU A 209 -12.97 8.28 -4.51
C GLU A 209 -13.27 7.20 -5.54
N THR A 210 -14.14 6.25 -5.19
CA THR A 210 -14.53 5.17 -6.11
C THR A 210 -15.61 5.59 -7.09
N VAL A 211 -16.36 6.61 -6.72
CA VAL A 211 -17.32 7.25 -7.62
C VAL A 211 -16.61 8.42 -8.26
N ALA A 212 -16.47 8.40 -9.59
CA ALA A 212 -16.04 9.58 -10.31
C ALA A 212 -16.91 10.75 -9.83
N ALA A 213 -16.26 11.80 -9.33
CA ALA A 213 -16.99 12.97 -8.83
C ALA A 213 -18.08 13.31 -9.83
N LYS A 214 -19.31 13.02 -9.47
CA LYS A 214 -20.44 13.51 -10.25
C LYS A 214 -20.28 15.00 -10.21
N THR A 215 -19.79 15.59 -11.29
CA THR A 215 -19.76 17.03 -11.43
C THR A 215 -21.21 17.46 -11.47
N THR A 216 -21.80 17.58 -10.29
CA THR A 216 -23.21 17.89 -10.11
C THR A 216 -23.49 19.36 -10.37
N SER A 217 -22.46 20.16 -10.66
CA SER A 217 -22.68 21.53 -11.07
C SER A 217 -22.08 21.80 -12.44
N TYR A 218 -22.91 21.73 -13.45
CA TYR A 218 -22.64 22.29 -14.78
C TYR A 218 -22.27 23.79 -14.75
N SER A 219 -22.39 24.46 -13.62
CA SER A 219 -22.04 25.87 -13.42
C SER A 219 -20.53 26.15 -13.45
N LYS A 220 -19.67 25.14 -13.35
CA LYS A 220 -18.22 25.31 -13.45
C LYS A 220 -17.66 25.13 -14.85
N VAL A 221 -18.43 24.60 -15.79
CA VAL A 221 -18.03 24.46 -17.19
C VAL A 221 -18.70 25.56 -17.98
N ASN A 222 -17.97 26.64 -18.30
CA ASN A 222 -18.45 27.69 -19.21
C ASN A 222 -18.48 27.14 -20.65
N TRP A 223 -19.48 26.28 -20.91
CA TRP A 223 -19.73 25.74 -22.24
C TRP A 223 -20.47 26.72 -23.16
N LEU A 224 -20.98 27.82 -22.61
CA LEU A 224 -21.52 28.95 -23.33
C LEU A 224 -20.56 30.14 -23.31
N ASN A 225 -20.46 30.84 -24.41
CA ASN A 225 -19.78 32.11 -24.48
C ASN A 225 -20.63 33.26 -23.91
N SER A 226 -20.12 34.47 -23.88
CA SER A 226 -20.80 35.65 -23.38
C SER A 226 -22.12 35.98 -24.14
N SER A 227 -22.31 35.44 -25.34
CA SER A 227 -23.54 35.59 -26.15
C SER A 227 -24.56 34.48 -25.90
N GLY A 228 -24.29 33.57 -24.95
CA GLY A 228 -25.15 32.44 -24.66
C GLY A 228 -25.14 31.32 -25.71
N GLN A 229 -24.13 31.28 -26.56
CA GLN A 229 -23.91 30.25 -27.56
C GLN A 229 -22.80 29.29 -27.13
N PRO A 230 -22.77 28.03 -27.62
CA PRO A 230 -21.72 27.08 -27.30
C PRO A 230 -20.31 27.62 -27.53
N ALA A 231 -19.43 27.42 -26.56
CA ALA A 231 -18.02 27.78 -26.72
C ALA A 231 -17.40 26.97 -27.86
N ALA A 232 -16.50 27.59 -28.61
CA ALA A 232 -15.84 26.96 -29.76
C ALA A 232 -14.89 25.82 -29.36
N ALA A 233 -14.40 25.84 -28.14
CA ALA A 233 -13.46 24.84 -27.61
C ALA A 233 -14.19 23.51 -27.30
N PRO A 234 -13.62 22.37 -27.67
CA PRO A 234 -14.14 21.07 -27.26
C PRO A 234 -13.83 20.80 -25.78
N PHE A 235 -14.67 20.00 -25.16
CA PHE A 235 -14.48 19.46 -23.83
C PHE A 235 -14.00 18.02 -23.91
N VAL A 236 -13.16 17.61 -22.98
CA VAL A 236 -12.79 16.21 -22.81
C VAL A 236 -13.36 15.76 -21.47
N LEU A 237 -14.17 14.71 -21.51
CA LEU A 237 -14.74 14.08 -20.34
C LEU A 237 -14.11 12.70 -20.15
N ARG A 238 -13.85 12.34 -18.92
CA ARG A 238 -13.49 10.97 -18.55
C ARG A 238 -14.76 10.22 -18.16
N THR A 239 -14.96 9.06 -18.75
CA THR A 239 -16.10 8.19 -18.43
C THR A 239 -15.83 7.41 -17.13
N ALA A 240 -16.86 6.86 -16.50
CA ALA A 240 -16.75 6.10 -15.26
C ALA A 240 -15.84 4.85 -15.41
N ASP A 241 -15.72 4.29 -16.61
CA ASP A 241 -14.83 3.19 -16.95
C ASP A 241 -13.40 3.64 -17.34
N GLY A 242 -13.06 4.90 -17.06
CA GLY A 242 -11.71 5.45 -17.23
C GLY A 242 -11.32 5.81 -18.66
N LYS A 243 -12.26 5.78 -19.59
CA LYS A 243 -12.05 6.16 -20.99
C LYS A 243 -12.36 7.63 -21.23
N TYR A 244 -12.13 8.12 -22.44
CA TYR A 244 -12.30 9.54 -22.72
C TYR A 244 -13.29 9.78 -23.86
N VAL A 245 -14.05 10.87 -23.73
CA VAL A 245 -14.94 11.38 -24.76
C VAL A 245 -14.61 12.85 -25.00
N LYS A 246 -14.31 13.19 -26.23
CA LYS A 246 -14.18 14.58 -26.67
C LYS A 246 -15.52 15.06 -27.19
N ILE A 247 -16.08 16.10 -26.59
CA ILE A 247 -17.39 16.65 -26.91
C ILE A 247 -17.25 18.08 -27.42
N ARG A 248 -17.96 18.39 -28.48
CA ARG A 248 -18.12 19.76 -28.98
C ARG A 248 -19.59 20.05 -29.11
N PHE A 249 -20.04 21.09 -28.41
CA PHE A 249 -21.41 21.63 -28.60
C PHE A 249 -21.42 22.53 -29.82
N SER A 250 -22.44 22.41 -30.67
CA SER A 250 -22.55 23.15 -31.92
C SER A 250 -23.73 24.10 -31.97
N ASP A 251 -24.75 23.85 -31.15
CA ASP A 251 -25.97 24.65 -31.14
C ASP A 251 -26.69 24.51 -29.81
N TYR A 252 -27.35 25.57 -29.34
CA TYR A 252 -28.12 25.57 -28.12
C TYR A 252 -29.37 26.43 -28.33
N ASN A 253 -30.55 25.82 -28.29
CA ASN A 253 -31.82 26.51 -28.30
C ASN A 253 -32.40 26.55 -26.89
N ARG A 254 -32.32 27.71 -26.25
CA ARG A 254 -32.80 27.92 -24.88
C ARG A 254 -34.32 27.80 -24.76
N GLN A 255 -35.07 28.16 -25.79
CA GLN A 255 -36.52 28.14 -25.76
C GLN A 255 -37.07 26.73 -25.85
N GLU A 256 -36.44 25.90 -26.63
CA GLU A 256 -36.83 24.49 -26.82
C GLU A 256 -36.07 23.53 -25.86
N GLY A 257 -35.10 24.04 -25.11
CA GLY A 257 -34.26 23.21 -24.23
C GLY A 257 -33.40 22.18 -24.97
N THR A 258 -33.09 22.45 -26.25
CA THR A 258 -32.36 21.52 -27.09
C THR A 258 -30.87 21.91 -27.25
N ILE A 259 -29.99 20.91 -27.32
CA ILE A 259 -28.58 21.10 -27.58
C ILE A 259 -28.09 20.12 -28.64
N LYS A 260 -27.30 20.60 -29.59
CA LYS A 260 -26.61 19.75 -30.57
C LYS A 260 -25.16 19.58 -30.17
N MET A 261 -24.69 18.34 -30.21
CA MET A 261 -23.29 18.01 -29.93
C MET A 261 -22.72 17.02 -30.92
N LYS A 262 -21.42 17.13 -31.14
CA LYS A 262 -20.62 16.07 -31.77
C LYS A 262 -19.67 15.51 -30.72
N TYR A 263 -19.44 14.21 -30.77
CA TYR A 263 -18.50 13.56 -29.86
C TYR A 263 -17.64 12.54 -30.57
N VAL A 264 -16.45 12.30 -30.04
CA VAL A 264 -15.56 11.22 -30.39
C VAL A 264 -15.22 10.47 -29.12
N TYR A 265 -15.40 9.18 -29.13
CA TYR A 265 -15.11 8.31 -28.00
C TYR A 265 -13.78 7.58 -28.23
N ALA A 266 -12.91 7.56 -27.22
CA ALA A 266 -11.65 6.83 -27.23
C ALA A 266 -11.77 5.57 -26.35
N PRO A 267 -12.12 4.42 -26.93
CA PRO A 267 -12.39 3.18 -26.20
C PRO A 267 -11.12 2.55 -25.63
N ASP A 268 -9.95 2.94 -26.09
CA ASP A 268 -8.64 2.49 -25.63
C ASP A 268 -8.13 3.24 -24.39
N GLY A 269 -8.89 4.25 -23.92
CA GLY A 269 -8.49 5.08 -22.79
C GLY A 269 -7.36 6.07 -23.13
N SER A 270 -7.04 6.28 -24.40
CA SER A 270 -6.08 7.30 -24.82
C SER A 270 -6.73 8.69 -24.90
N LEU A 271 -5.90 9.74 -24.81
CA LEU A 271 -6.31 11.13 -25.11
C LEU A 271 -6.15 11.48 -26.58
N LYS A 272 -5.84 10.49 -27.43
CA LYS A 272 -5.74 10.66 -28.88
C LYS A 272 -7.11 10.47 -29.47
N PHE A 273 -7.68 11.54 -30.01
CA PHE A 273 -8.96 11.54 -30.71
C PHE A 273 -8.66 11.70 -32.21
N GLU A 274 -8.81 10.66 -32.96
CA GLU A 274 -8.74 10.68 -34.42
C GLU A 274 -10.08 11.07 -35.03
#